data_2b8793b908c27ec32eba190e6f163b85
#
_entry.id   2b8793b908c27ec32eba190e6f163b85
#
_cell.length_a   1.000
_cell.length_b   1.000
_cell.length_c   1.000
_cell.angle_alpha   90.00
_cell.angle_beta   90.00
_cell.angle_gamma   90.00
#
_symmetry.space_group_name_H-M   'P 1'
#
loop_
_entity.id
_entity.type
_entity.pdbx_description
1 polymer ?
#
loop_
_entity_poly.entity_id
_entity_poly.type
_entity_poly.pdbx_seq_one_letter_code
_entity_poly.pdbx_strand_id
1 'polypeptide(L)'
;MPLQALPLPPSELGESPFWHPLEKRLYWCDIAGLSVNAWEPGTGRTWQWKTPSEPGCCAPSEDGKIVIGLRDGFYSLTTSTGALACLATLPADAHN
;
A
#
# COMPACT_ATOMS: atom_id res chain seq x y z
N MET A 1 -11.45 -12.94 4.69
CA MET A 1 -10.33 -13.69 5.29
C MET A 1 -10.04 -13.15 6.69
N PRO A 2 -10.04 -13.99 7.72
CA PRO A 2 -9.72 -13.50 9.05
C PRO A 2 -8.24 -13.15 9.18
N LEU A 3 -7.95 -12.03 9.85
CA LEU A 3 -6.57 -11.55 9.99
C LEU A 3 -5.69 -12.51 10.77
N GLN A 4 -6.25 -13.21 11.73
CA GLN A 4 -5.47 -14.14 12.54
C GLN A 4 -5.00 -15.37 11.76
N ALA A 5 -5.50 -15.57 10.54
CA ALA A 5 -5.04 -16.65 9.68
C ALA A 5 -3.83 -16.26 8.83
N LEU A 6 -3.39 -14.99 8.90
CA LEU A 6 -2.23 -14.52 8.14
C LEU A 6 -0.95 -15.04 8.77
N PRO A 7 0.09 -15.34 7.95
CA PRO A 7 1.39 -15.77 8.48
C PRO A 7 2.20 -14.62 9.08
N LEU A 8 1.69 -13.39 9.02
CA LEU A 8 2.38 -12.20 9.49
C LEU A 8 1.90 -11.80 10.87
N PRO A 9 2.79 -11.34 11.78
CA PRO A 9 2.36 -10.79 13.05
C PRO A 9 1.51 -9.52 12.82
N PRO A 10 0.55 -9.23 13.70
CA PRO A 10 -0.27 -8.02 13.54
C PRO A 10 0.56 -6.73 13.45
N SER A 11 1.71 -6.67 14.13
CA SER A 11 2.58 -5.49 14.10
C SER A 11 3.19 -5.23 12.72
N GLU A 12 3.22 -6.22 11.86
CA GLU A 12 3.77 -6.07 10.51
C GLU A 12 2.73 -5.65 9.49
N LEU A 13 1.45 -5.65 9.85
CA LEU A 13 0.40 -5.22 8.94
C LEU A 13 0.35 -3.71 8.77
N GLY A 14 0.94 -2.94 9.71
CA GLY A 14 0.99 -1.48 9.62
C GLY A 14 -0.38 -0.85 9.52
N GLU A 15 -0.53 0.06 8.57
CA GLU A 15 -1.74 0.84 8.41
C GLU A 15 -2.48 0.50 7.12
N SER A 16 -3.80 0.72 7.16
CA SER A 16 -4.65 0.67 5.97
C SER A 16 -4.59 -0.65 5.21
N PRO A 17 -4.72 -1.80 5.89
CA PRO A 17 -4.74 -3.07 5.17
C PRO A 17 -6.04 -3.20 4.36
N PHE A 18 -5.93 -3.72 3.12
CA PHE A 18 -7.11 -4.02 2.33
C PHE A 18 -6.88 -5.28 1.50
N TRP A 19 -7.98 -5.99 1.24
CA TRP A 19 -7.98 -7.17 0.38
C TRP A 19 -8.36 -6.75 -1.05
N HIS A 20 -7.51 -7.11 -2.03
CA HIS A 20 -7.78 -6.84 -3.44
C HIS A 20 -8.46 -8.08 -4.03
N PRO A 21 -9.78 -8.02 -4.31
CA PRO A 21 -10.52 -9.22 -4.69
C PRO A 21 -10.15 -9.78 -6.05
N LEU A 22 -9.72 -8.94 -6.98
CA LEU A 22 -9.32 -9.40 -8.31
C LEU A 22 -7.95 -10.04 -8.31
N GLU A 23 -7.00 -9.43 -7.60
CA GLU A 23 -5.63 -9.96 -7.50
C GLU A 23 -5.50 -11.05 -6.45
N LYS A 24 -6.46 -11.11 -5.51
CA LYS A 24 -6.44 -12.03 -4.36
C LYS A 24 -5.19 -11.84 -3.53
N ARG A 25 -4.91 -10.58 -3.21
CA ARG A 25 -3.76 -10.14 -2.41
C ARG A 25 -4.23 -9.25 -1.27
N LEU A 26 -3.51 -9.32 -0.16
CA LEU A 26 -3.68 -8.38 0.94
C LEU A 26 -2.60 -7.31 0.81
N TYR A 27 -3.01 -6.05 0.81
CA TYR A 27 -2.11 -4.90 0.76
C TYR A 27 -2.11 -4.17 2.09
N TRP A 28 -0.97 -3.58 2.45
CA TRP A 28 -0.90 -2.71 3.64
C TRP A 28 0.26 -1.74 3.51
N CYS A 29 0.20 -0.66 4.33
CA CYS A 29 1.27 0.33 4.41
C CYS A 29 2.13 0.07 5.63
N ASP A 30 3.43 0.08 5.46
CA ASP A 30 4.40 0.05 6.56
C ASP A 30 4.97 1.46 6.69
N ILE A 31 4.46 2.22 7.67
CA ILE A 31 4.83 3.62 7.86
C ILE A 31 6.31 3.73 8.22
N ALA A 32 6.74 2.97 9.22
CA ALA A 32 8.13 3.02 9.68
C ALA A 32 9.10 2.52 8.61
N GLY A 33 8.70 1.54 7.82
CA GLY A 33 9.53 0.97 6.77
C GLY A 33 9.46 1.71 5.44
N LEU A 34 8.65 2.76 5.33
CA LEU A 34 8.47 3.55 4.11
C LEU A 34 8.17 2.64 2.91
N SER A 35 7.12 1.83 3.01
CA SER A 35 6.81 0.88 1.95
C SER A 35 5.33 0.53 1.92
N VAL A 36 4.89 0.12 0.73
CA VAL A 36 3.61 -0.57 0.54
C VAL A 36 3.94 -2.03 0.30
N ASN A 37 3.18 -2.92 0.90
CA ASN A 37 3.45 -4.34 0.87
C ASN A 37 2.23 -5.12 0.42
N ALA A 38 2.45 -6.31 -0.12
CA ALA A 38 1.36 -7.19 -0.51
C ALA A 38 1.73 -8.66 -0.23
N TRP A 39 0.70 -9.46 0.03
CA TRP A 39 0.83 -10.90 0.26
C TRP A 39 -0.30 -11.62 -0.48
N GLU A 40 0.09 -12.68 -1.21
CA GLU A 40 -0.86 -13.51 -1.94
C GLU A 40 -0.94 -14.87 -1.27
N PRO A 41 -2.03 -15.18 -0.56
CA PRO A 41 -2.12 -16.42 0.20
C PRO A 41 -2.13 -17.67 -0.68
N GLY A 42 -2.62 -17.57 -1.92
CA GLY A 42 -2.68 -18.72 -2.81
C GLY A 42 -1.33 -19.28 -3.19
N THR A 43 -0.30 -18.42 -3.23
CA THR A 43 1.07 -18.81 -3.60
C THR A 43 2.08 -18.58 -2.50
N GLY A 44 1.73 -17.79 -1.48
CA GLY A 44 2.65 -17.37 -0.43
C GLY A 44 3.59 -16.25 -0.86
N ARG A 45 3.42 -15.71 -2.06
CA ARG A 45 4.31 -14.65 -2.57
C ARG A 45 4.06 -13.34 -1.84
N THR A 46 5.12 -12.55 -1.70
CA THR A 46 5.07 -11.21 -1.12
C THR A 46 5.73 -10.22 -2.04
N TRP A 47 5.28 -8.97 -1.93
CA TRP A 47 5.84 -7.84 -2.68
C TRP A 47 6.05 -6.68 -1.74
N GLN A 48 7.06 -5.86 -2.06
CA GLN A 48 7.33 -4.63 -1.32
C GLN A 48 7.73 -3.54 -2.29
N TRP A 49 7.11 -2.37 -2.17
CA TRP A 49 7.43 -1.20 -2.96
C TRP A 49 7.82 -0.09 -2.00
N LYS A 50 9.04 0.41 -2.10
CA LYS A 50 9.51 1.50 -1.26
C LYS A 50 8.87 2.81 -1.67
N THR A 51 8.59 3.67 -0.69
CA THR A 51 8.01 4.99 -0.92
C THR A 51 8.96 6.08 -0.45
N PRO A 52 8.90 7.28 -1.04
CA PRO A 52 9.81 8.36 -0.65
C PRO A 52 9.47 9.01 0.69
N SER A 53 8.26 8.78 1.19
CA SER A 53 7.85 9.27 2.52
C SER A 53 6.88 8.26 3.12
N GLU A 54 6.43 8.54 4.35
CA GLU A 54 5.59 7.61 5.08
C GLU A 54 4.23 7.44 4.39
N PRO A 55 3.87 6.20 3.99
CA PRO A 55 2.56 5.95 3.40
C PRO A 55 1.50 5.89 4.50
N GLY A 56 0.47 6.71 4.39
CA GLY A 56 -0.61 6.74 5.38
C GLY A 56 -1.80 5.88 5.02
N CYS A 57 -1.98 5.63 3.72
CA CYS A 57 -3.10 4.81 3.25
C CYS A 57 -2.80 4.27 1.87
N CYS A 58 -3.48 3.20 1.50
CA CYS A 58 -3.45 2.67 0.14
C CYS A 58 -4.81 2.08 -0.19
N ALA A 59 -5.16 2.12 -1.49
CA ALA A 59 -6.45 1.63 -1.97
C ALA A 59 -6.33 1.23 -3.44
N PRO A 60 -7.18 0.30 -3.90
CA PRO A 60 -7.18 -0.05 -5.32
C PRO A 60 -7.80 1.08 -6.14
N SER A 61 -7.31 1.24 -7.37
CA SER A 61 -7.91 2.18 -8.32
C SER A 61 -8.53 1.41 -9.47
N GLU A 62 -9.39 2.09 -10.24
CA GLU A 62 -10.13 1.45 -11.33
C GLU A 62 -9.24 0.96 -12.47
N ASP A 63 -8.06 1.56 -12.63
CA ASP A 63 -7.16 1.21 -13.72
C ASP A 63 -6.17 0.10 -13.37
N GLY A 64 -6.40 -0.60 -12.28
CA GLY A 64 -5.56 -1.72 -11.86
C GLY A 64 -4.32 -1.32 -11.10
N LYS A 65 -4.20 -0.04 -10.73
CA LYS A 65 -3.08 0.46 -9.94
C LYS A 65 -3.49 0.62 -8.48
N ILE A 66 -2.54 0.98 -7.65
CA ILE A 66 -2.79 1.22 -6.23
C ILE A 66 -2.58 2.70 -5.95
N VAL A 67 -3.58 3.36 -5.38
CA VAL A 67 -3.46 4.74 -4.94
C VAL A 67 -2.86 4.75 -3.54
N ILE A 68 -1.85 5.58 -3.34
CA ILE A 68 -1.14 5.69 -2.06
C ILE A 68 -1.20 7.13 -1.59
N GLY A 69 -1.55 7.34 -0.32
CA GLY A 69 -1.44 8.64 0.32
C GLY A 69 -0.06 8.78 0.94
N LEU A 70 0.75 9.66 0.39
CA LEU A 70 2.06 10.00 0.95
C LEU A 70 1.97 11.35 1.64
N ARG A 71 3.09 11.79 2.20
CA ARG A 71 3.13 12.99 3.01
C ARG A 71 2.79 14.26 2.23
N ASP A 72 3.21 14.32 0.96
CA ASP A 72 3.04 15.51 0.12
C ASP A 72 1.91 15.36 -0.92
N GLY A 73 1.17 14.26 -0.93
CA GLY A 73 0.09 14.11 -1.88
C GLY A 73 -0.33 12.67 -2.10
N PHE A 74 -1.10 12.48 -3.16
CA PHE A 74 -1.57 11.16 -3.55
C PHE A 74 -0.85 10.71 -4.81
N TYR A 75 -0.50 9.43 -4.84
CA TYR A 75 0.29 8.86 -5.92
C TYR A 75 -0.36 7.58 -6.42
N SER A 76 -0.12 7.28 -7.68
CA SER A 76 -0.54 6.03 -8.31
C SER A 76 0.69 5.11 -8.40
N LEU A 77 0.58 3.92 -7.82
CA LEU A 77 1.64 2.91 -7.89
C LEU A 77 1.29 1.89 -8.96
N THR A 78 2.18 1.73 -9.94
CA THR A 78 2.09 0.65 -10.91
C THR A 78 2.85 -0.54 -10.36
N THR A 79 2.12 -1.56 -9.92
CA THR A 79 2.71 -2.67 -9.17
C THR A 79 3.66 -3.53 -9.99
N SER A 80 3.48 -3.58 -11.31
CA SER A 80 4.37 -4.39 -12.17
C SER A 80 5.75 -3.77 -12.34
N THR A 81 5.89 -2.46 -12.14
CA THR A 81 7.16 -1.76 -12.34
C THR A 81 7.67 -1.07 -11.08
N GLY A 82 6.79 -0.82 -10.12
CA GLY A 82 7.12 -0.02 -8.94
C GLY A 82 7.10 1.48 -9.19
N ALA A 83 6.65 1.92 -10.36
CA ALA A 83 6.64 3.33 -10.71
C ALA A 83 5.55 4.08 -9.94
N LEU A 84 5.88 5.27 -9.45
CA LEU A 84 4.95 6.17 -8.79
C LEU A 84 4.68 7.38 -9.67
N ALA A 85 3.41 7.73 -9.82
CA ALA A 85 2.99 8.92 -10.55
C ALA A 85 2.16 9.80 -9.60
N CYS A 86 2.50 11.07 -9.53
CA CYS A 86 1.78 12.01 -8.67
C CYS A 86 0.40 12.30 -9.26
N LEU A 87 -0.64 12.08 -8.44
CA LEU A 87 -2.02 12.38 -8.83
C LEU A 87 -2.46 13.75 -8.35
N ALA A 88 -2.04 14.12 -7.14
CA ALA A 88 -2.42 15.39 -6.54
C ALA A 88 -1.42 15.72 -5.44
N THR A 89 -1.03 16.98 -5.35
CA THR A 89 -0.17 17.45 -4.26
C THR A 89 -1.00 18.09 -3.16
N LEU A 90 -0.52 17.99 -1.94
CA LEU A 90 -1.13 18.65 -0.79
C LEU A 90 -0.32 19.89 -0.43
N PRO A 91 -0.99 20.99 -0.01
CA PRO A 91 -0.26 22.16 0.50
C PRO A 91 0.54 21.78 1.74
N ALA A 92 1.64 22.49 2.00
CA ALA A 92 2.50 22.19 3.13
C ALA A 92 1.75 22.23 4.46
N ASP A 93 0.77 23.12 4.60
CA ASP A 93 -0.01 23.24 5.83
C ASP A 93 -1.10 22.18 6.00
N ALA A 94 -1.32 21.35 4.99
CA ALA A 94 -2.31 20.26 5.06
C ALA A 94 -1.81 19.08 5.89
N HIS A 95 -0.55 19.08 6.29
CA HIS A 95 0.07 17.98 7.03
C HIS A 95 0.04 18.17 8.55
N ASN A 96 -0.61 19.18 9.02
CA ASN A 96 -0.66 19.48 10.46
C ASN A 96 -1.39 18.45 11.28
#